data_4f301144655f839508214833c2991735
#
_entry.id   4f301144655f839508214833c2991735
#
_cell.length_a   1.000
_cell.length_b   1.000
_cell.length_c   1.000
_cell.angle_alpha   90.00
_cell.angle_beta   90.00
_cell.angle_gamma   90.00
#
_symmetry.space_group_name_H-M   'P 1'
#
loop_
_entity.id
_entity.type
_entity.pdbx_description
1 polymer ?
#
loop_
_entity_poly.entity_id
_entity_poly.type
_entity_poly.pdbx_seq_one_letter_code
_entity_poly.pdbx_strand_id
1 'polypeptide(L)'
;MLLINMHSWDPGGATESKSKLYIYLRFLRIEQTFFSLPMAYLGAFVAIKRIPPIPILILIFLSLFFLRTAGMTNDNLADREIDARNPRTRTRPLVTGKISVKEAKTIIALSLALFFISAHFVNFYAFILSPLVALVVMSYPYMKRYTAFANYHLASIQGLAVFSGAVAVLGLYYNSFVQVMEGIPWLFVIATIFWAVGFDLYNHIPDAEFDKSMGLHSFAVLLGNKALPFAGLNQLISVVLAFLGDWFYHLGIIAYIATVLHGLIMLYAFYLANKGNFGKAFYYNIYSSVVLGIGVIIDIAV
;
A
#
# COMPACT_ATOMS: atom_id res chain seq x y z
N MET A 1 6.51 -21.63 -10.51
CA MET A 1 5.79 -21.44 -11.80
C MET A 1 4.62 -20.45 -11.73
N LEU A 2 4.17 -20.01 -10.54
CA LEU A 2 3.13 -18.97 -10.36
C LEU A 2 3.64 -17.51 -10.47
N LEU A 3 4.94 -17.29 -10.36
CA LEU A 3 5.56 -15.95 -10.36
C LEU A 3 5.96 -15.42 -11.76
N ILE A 4 5.97 -16.27 -12.77
CA ILE A 4 6.57 -15.93 -14.09
C ILE A 4 5.57 -15.24 -15.05
N ASN A 5 4.26 -15.32 -14.81
CA ASN A 5 3.24 -14.68 -15.64
C ASN A 5 2.65 -13.35 -15.08
N MET A 6 3.30 -12.74 -14.11
CA MET A 6 2.89 -11.44 -13.56
C MET A 6 3.21 -10.25 -14.49
N HIS A 7 3.86 -10.48 -15.63
CA HIS A 7 4.27 -9.41 -16.56
C HIS A 7 3.19 -8.98 -17.55
N SER A 8 2.10 -9.72 -17.70
CA SER A 8 0.94 -9.23 -18.40
C SER A 8 0.02 -8.56 -17.37
N TRP A 9 0.20 -7.28 -17.17
CA TRP A 9 -0.76 -6.45 -16.50
C TRP A 9 -2.03 -6.37 -17.37
N ASP A 10 -2.80 -7.46 -17.34
CA ASP A 10 -4.13 -7.55 -17.92
C ASP A 10 -5.13 -7.47 -16.76
N PRO A 11 -5.69 -6.28 -16.47
CA PRO A 11 -6.68 -6.12 -15.41
C PRO A 11 -7.97 -6.87 -15.68
N GLY A 12 -8.08 -7.58 -16.79
CA GLY A 12 -9.31 -8.23 -17.16
C GLY A 12 -9.28 -9.14 -18.37
N GLY A 13 -8.11 -9.72 -18.72
CA GLY A 13 -8.01 -10.64 -19.84
C GLY A 13 -9.14 -11.66 -19.82
N ALA A 14 -9.80 -11.83 -20.96
CA ALA A 14 -10.94 -12.70 -21.21
C ALA A 14 -10.72 -14.08 -20.57
N THR A 15 -11.34 -14.30 -19.43
CA THR A 15 -11.29 -15.55 -18.72
C THR A 15 -12.62 -16.27 -18.90
N GLU A 16 -12.79 -16.80 -20.08
CA GLU A 16 -13.76 -17.87 -20.26
C GLU A 16 -13.30 -19.03 -19.38
N SER A 17 -14.16 -19.48 -18.47
CA SER A 17 -13.99 -20.70 -17.64
C SER A 17 -12.94 -20.71 -16.52
N LYS A 18 -12.63 -19.58 -15.83
CA LYS A 18 -11.84 -19.69 -14.59
C LYS A 18 -12.72 -19.88 -13.36
N SER A 19 -12.23 -20.68 -12.38
CA SER A 19 -12.96 -20.97 -11.14
C SER A 19 -13.37 -19.68 -10.42
N LYS A 20 -14.52 -19.68 -9.74
CA LYS A 20 -15.02 -18.55 -8.95
C LYS A 20 -13.98 -18.07 -7.94
N LEU A 21 -13.24 -18.99 -7.33
CA LEU A 21 -12.13 -18.69 -6.42
C LEU A 21 -11.05 -17.83 -7.09
N TYR A 22 -10.63 -18.16 -8.31
CA TYR A 22 -9.63 -17.37 -9.04
C TYR A 22 -10.10 -15.94 -9.32
N ILE A 23 -11.39 -15.76 -9.63
CA ILE A 23 -11.98 -14.44 -9.84
C ILE A 23 -11.90 -13.60 -8.57
N TYR A 24 -12.21 -14.18 -7.39
CA TYR A 24 -12.09 -13.49 -6.10
C TYR A 24 -10.65 -13.15 -5.76
N LEU A 25 -9.70 -14.08 -5.91
CA LEU A 25 -8.29 -13.83 -5.63
C LEU A 25 -7.75 -12.66 -6.45
N ARG A 26 -8.10 -12.59 -7.75
CA ARG A 26 -7.72 -11.46 -8.62
C ARG A 26 -8.46 -10.17 -8.28
N PHE A 27 -9.74 -10.24 -7.96
CA PHE A 27 -10.54 -9.08 -7.57
C PHE A 27 -9.98 -8.40 -6.31
N LEU A 28 -9.57 -9.21 -5.33
CA LEU A 28 -9.01 -8.75 -4.06
C LEU A 28 -7.52 -8.40 -4.16
N ARG A 29 -6.87 -8.70 -5.28
CA ARG A 29 -5.43 -8.49 -5.49
C ARG A 29 -4.60 -8.97 -4.29
N ILE A 30 -4.83 -10.22 -3.88
CA ILE A 30 -4.25 -10.79 -2.66
C ILE A 30 -2.72 -10.74 -2.66
N GLU A 31 -2.10 -10.89 -3.83
CA GLU A 31 -0.65 -10.76 -4.01
C GLU A 31 -0.12 -9.42 -3.49
N GLN A 32 -0.88 -8.36 -3.61
CA GLN A 32 -0.44 -7.04 -3.12
C GLN A 32 -0.46 -6.91 -1.60
N THR A 33 -1.16 -7.78 -0.87
CA THR A 33 -1.11 -7.83 0.59
C THR A 33 0.29 -8.22 1.06
N PHE A 34 0.93 -9.17 0.37
CA PHE A 34 2.30 -9.58 0.69
C PHE A 34 3.34 -8.50 0.43
N PHE A 35 3.05 -7.50 -0.39
CA PHE A 35 3.94 -6.36 -0.61
C PHE A 35 3.83 -5.27 0.46
N SER A 36 2.66 -5.12 1.08
CA SER A 36 2.46 -4.14 2.17
C SER A 36 2.86 -4.71 3.54
N LEU A 37 2.88 -6.02 3.69
CA LEU A 37 3.18 -6.70 4.96
C LEU A 37 4.59 -6.39 5.49
N PRO A 38 5.68 -6.40 4.67
CA PRO A 38 7.00 -6.03 5.14
C PRO A 38 7.06 -4.62 5.73
N MET A 39 6.26 -3.67 5.24
CA MET A 39 6.19 -2.31 5.80
C MET A 39 5.52 -2.30 7.17
N ALA A 40 4.43 -3.05 7.36
CA ALA A 40 3.80 -3.16 8.67
C ALA A 40 4.75 -3.84 9.69
N TYR A 41 5.45 -4.88 9.27
CA TYR A 41 6.43 -5.55 10.14
C TYR A 41 7.65 -4.65 10.40
N LEU A 42 8.17 -3.92 9.41
CA LEU A 42 9.21 -2.93 9.63
C LEU A 42 8.84 -1.98 10.78
N GLY A 43 7.62 -1.42 10.77
CA GLY A 43 7.13 -0.57 11.84
C GLY A 43 7.18 -1.26 13.20
N ALA A 44 6.73 -2.53 13.28
CA ALA A 44 6.73 -3.31 14.52
C ALA A 44 8.15 -3.62 15.03
N PHE A 45 9.06 -4.03 14.14
CA PHE A 45 10.45 -4.37 14.51
C PHE A 45 11.24 -3.15 14.96
N VAL A 46 11.19 -2.05 14.19
CA VAL A 46 11.92 -0.82 14.53
C VAL A 46 11.44 -0.23 15.85
N ALA A 47 10.13 -0.26 16.11
CA ALA A 47 9.55 0.34 17.31
C ALA A 47 10.05 -0.29 18.61
N ILE A 48 10.35 -1.61 18.64
CA ILE A 48 10.80 -2.30 19.86
C ILE A 48 12.21 -2.88 19.75
N LYS A 49 12.87 -2.74 18.59
CA LYS A 49 14.24 -3.23 18.30
C LYS A 49 14.49 -4.69 18.69
N ARG A 50 13.50 -5.53 18.44
CA ARG A 50 13.57 -6.98 18.66
C ARG A 50 12.44 -7.66 17.87
N ILE A 51 12.48 -8.98 17.84
CA ILE A 51 11.42 -9.79 17.21
C ILE A 51 10.13 -9.65 18.03
N PRO A 52 9.03 -9.15 17.43
CA PRO A 52 7.73 -9.09 18.09
C PRO A 52 7.19 -10.48 18.42
N PRO A 53 6.31 -10.61 19.42
CA PRO A 53 5.64 -11.88 19.72
C PRO A 53 4.90 -12.43 18.50
N ILE A 54 5.06 -13.73 18.21
CA ILE A 54 4.44 -14.36 17.02
C ILE A 54 2.92 -14.14 16.94
N PRO A 55 2.13 -14.23 18.06
CA PRO A 55 0.70 -13.93 17.98
C PRO A 55 0.39 -12.52 17.48
N ILE A 56 1.22 -11.53 17.84
CA ILE A 56 1.06 -10.14 17.36
C ILE A 56 1.39 -10.03 15.88
N LEU A 57 2.44 -10.71 15.38
CA LEU A 57 2.73 -10.74 13.95
C LEU A 57 1.57 -11.34 13.16
N ILE A 58 0.94 -12.41 13.66
CA ILE A 58 -0.26 -12.99 13.05
C ILE A 58 -1.42 -11.99 13.05
N LEU A 59 -1.66 -11.28 14.14
CA LEU A 59 -2.74 -10.30 14.24
C LEU A 59 -2.49 -9.07 13.35
N ILE A 60 -1.24 -8.61 13.20
CA ILE A 60 -0.86 -7.56 12.23
C ILE A 60 -1.19 -8.03 10.80
N PHE A 61 -0.79 -9.26 10.44
CA PHE A 61 -1.13 -9.84 9.13
C PHE A 61 -2.64 -9.89 8.90
N LEU A 62 -3.42 -10.41 9.86
CA LEU A 62 -4.87 -10.52 9.74
C LEU A 62 -5.53 -9.15 9.62
N SER A 63 -5.14 -8.18 10.45
CA SER A 63 -5.65 -6.80 10.39
C SER A 63 -5.37 -6.16 9.04
N LEU A 64 -4.14 -6.26 8.55
CA LEU A 64 -3.74 -5.74 7.24
C LEU A 64 -4.54 -6.43 6.12
N PHE A 65 -4.67 -7.76 6.16
CA PHE A 65 -5.37 -8.54 5.16
C PHE A 65 -6.85 -8.15 5.06
N PHE A 66 -7.54 -8.07 6.21
CA PHE A 66 -8.96 -7.73 6.23
C PHE A 66 -9.21 -6.28 5.83
N LEU A 67 -8.45 -5.32 6.36
CA LEU A 67 -8.60 -3.91 6.00
C LEU A 67 -8.31 -3.68 4.51
N ARG A 68 -7.28 -4.32 3.98
CA ARG A 68 -6.95 -4.24 2.57
C ARG A 68 -8.03 -4.86 1.69
N THR A 69 -8.58 -6.01 2.10
CA THR A 69 -9.72 -6.66 1.40
C THR A 69 -10.93 -5.72 1.33
N ALA A 70 -11.26 -5.06 2.44
CA ALA A 70 -12.34 -4.06 2.47
C ALA A 70 -12.02 -2.87 1.55
N GLY A 71 -10.81 -2.29 1.64
CA GLY A 71 -10.39 -1.14 0.86
C GLY A 71 -10.38 -1.41 -0.65
N MET A 72 -9.78 -2.53 -1.08
CA MET A 72 -9.75 -2.92 -2.51
C MET A 72 -11.14 -3.19 -3.07
N THR A 73 -12.02 -3.80 -2.27
CA THR A 73 -13.41 -4.05 -2.69
C THR A 73 -14.18 -2.74 -2.80
N ASN A 74 -13.97 -1.81 -1.85
CA ASN A 74 -14.58 -0.49 -1.86
C ASN A 74 -14.08 0.35 -3.05
N ASP A 75 -12.79 0.29 -3.38
CA ASP A 75 -12.20 0.96 -4.56
C ASP A 75 -12.90 0.50 -5.86
N ASN A 76 -12.99 -0.82 -6.06
CA ASN A 76 -13.70 -1.37 -7.22
C ASN A 76 -15.19 -1.01 -7.24
N LEU A 77 -15.84 -0.90 -6.07
CA LEU A 77 -17.26 -0.55 -5.97
C LEU A 77 -17.49 0.93 -6.27
N ALA A 78 -16.68 1.80 -5.70
CA ALA A 78 -16.76 3.25 -5.91
C ALA A 78 -16.47 3.64 -7.36
N ASP A 79 -15.52 2.94 -7.99
CA ASP A 79 -15.08 3.24 -9.36
C ASP A 79 -15.85 2.49 -10.45
N ARG A 80 -16.83 1.66 -10.11
CA ARG A 80 -17.52 0.78 -11.06
C ARG A 80 -17.99 1.47 -12.34
N GLU A 81 -18.58 2.65 -12.23
CA GLU A 81 -19.11 3.40 -13.38
C GLU A 81 -17.98 4.04 -14.21
N ILE A 82 -16.91 4.51 -13.56
CA ILE A 82 -15.71 5.06 -14.20
C ILE A 82 -14.99 3.93 -14.95
N ASP A 83 -14.78 2.80 -14.28
CA ASP A 83 -14.14 1.60 -14.83
C ASP A 83 -14.86 1.07 -16.07
N ALA A 84 -16.19 1.14 -16.11
CA ALA A 84 -16.99 0.71 -17.26
C ALA A 84 -16.71 1.55 -18.52
N ARG A 85 -16.27 2.80 -18.35
CA ARG A 85 -15.94 3.73 -19.45
C ARG A 85 -14.47 3.69 -19.85
N ASN A 86 -13.59 3.19 -18.98
CA ASN A 86 -12.17 3.11 -19.24
C ASN A 86 -11.83 1.81 -20.00
N PRO A 87 -11.25 1.88 -21.22
CA PRO A 87 -10.87 0.70 -22.01
C PRO A 87 -9.97 -0.30 -21.25
N ARG A 88 -9.14 0.19 -20.32
CA ARG A 88 -8.20 -0.60 -19.52
C ARG A 88 -8.88 -1.39 -18.39
N THR A 89 -9.98 -0.87 -17.81
CA THR A 89 -10.61 -1.45 -16.60
C THR A 89 -12.02 -1.97 -16.81
N ARG A 90 -12.64 -1.78 -18.00
CA ARG A 90 -14.00 -2.22 -18.31
C ARG A 90 -14.24 -3.74 -18.19
N THR A 91 -13.16 -4.52 -18.12
CA THR A 91 -13.19 -5.97 -17.96
C THR A 91 -13.13 -6.44 -16.51
N ARG A 92 -13.06 -5.51 -15.53
CA ARG A 92 -13.03 -5.85 -14.09
C ARG A 92 -14.26 -6.67 -13.68
N PRO A 93 -14.10 -7.64 -12.72
CA PRO A 93 -15.18 -8.55 -12.34
C PRO A 93 -16.48 -7.88 -11.88
N LEU A 94 -16.38 -6.73 -11.21
CA LEU A 94 -17.56 -5.99 -10.74
C LEU A 94 -18.27 -5.23 -11.88
N VAL A 95 -17.53 -4.78 -12.89
CA VAL A 95 -18.07 -4.13 -14.09
C VAL A 95 -18.81 -5.15 -14.96
N THR A 96 -18.20 -6.32 -15.17
CA THR A 96 -18.75 -7.39 -16.00
C THR A 96 -19.84 -8.24 -15.31
N GLY A 97 -20.13 -7.95 -14.02
CA GLY A 97 -21.15 -8.70 -13.26
C GLY A 97 -20.70 -10.08 -12.77
N LYS A 98 -19.43 -10.47 -12.95
CA LYS A 98 -18.87 -11.74 -12.41
C LYS A 98 -18.86 -11.75 -10.88
N ILE A 99 -18.81 -10.57 -10.26
CA ILE A 99 -19.04 -10.30 -8.84
C ILE A 99 -20.18 -9.28 -8.76
N SER A 100 -21.20 -9.59 -7.98
CA SER A 100 -22.35 -8.70 -7.81
C SER A 100 -22.04 -7.58 -6.80
N VAL A 101 -22.78 -6.47 -6.90
CA VAL A 101 -22.70 -5.37 -5.92
C VAL A 101 -23.02 -5.85 -4.49
N LYS A 102 -23.97 -6.81 -4.37
CA LYS A 102 -24.33 -7.39 -3.06
C LYS A 102 -23.16 -8.17 -2.46
N GLU A 103 -22.52 -9.02 -3.26
CA GLU A 103 -21.30 -9.75 -2.82
C GLU A 103 -20.19 -8.78 -2.40
N ALA A 104 -19.93 -7.72 -3.19
CA ALA A 104 -18.93 -6.71 -2.85
C ALA A 104 -19.24 -6.01 -1.50
N LYS A 105 -20.47 -5.57 -1.28
CA LYS A 105 -20.91 -4.96 -0.02
C LYS A 105 -20.77 -5.93 1.16
N THR A 106 -21.10 -7.20 0.96
CA THR A 106 -20.95 -8.25 1.99
C THR A 106 -19.45 -8.45 2.33
N ILE A 107 -18.57 -8.52 1.33
CA ILE A 107 -17.12 -8.62 1.54
C ILE A 107 -16.62 -7.43 2.36
N ILE A 108 -17.01 -6.19 2.03
CA ILE A 108 -16.64 -5.00 2.78
C ILE A 108 -17.07 -5.12 4.23
N ALA A 109 -18.34 -5.41 4.49
CA ALA A 109 -18.89 -5.48 5.83
C ALA A 109 -18.21 -6.55 6.70
N LEU A 110 -18.03 -7.76 6.17
CA LEU A 110 -17.36 -8.86 6.88
C LEU A 110 -15.88 -8.55 7.11
N SER A 111 -15.19 -8.00 6.11
CA SER A 111 -13.78 -7.66 6.25
C SER A 111 -13.55 -6.55 7.26
N LEU A 112 -14.39 -5.51 7.30
CA LEU A 112 -14.31 -4.47 8.33
C LEU A 112 -14.60 -5.03 9.73
N ALA A 113 -15.60 -5.90 9.88
CA ALA A 113 -15.89 -6.54 11.16
C ALA A 113 -14.68 -7.36 11.65
N LEU A 114 -14.09 -8.18 10.78
CA LEU A 114 -12.91 -9.00 11.09
C LEU A 114 -11.67 -8.14 11.37
N PHE A 115 -11.52 -7.00 10.67
CA PHE A 115 -10.47 -6.02 10.95
C PHE A 115 -10.61 -5.45 12.38
N PHE A 116 -11.80 -4.98 12.77
CA PHE A 116 -12.01 -4.45 14.12
C PHE A 116 -11.84 -5.51 15.21
N ILE A 117 -12.28 -6.72 14.95
CA ILE A 117 -12.05 -7.87 15.85
C ILE A 117 -10.54 -8.12 15.99
N SER A 118 -9.79 -8.19 14.88
CA SER A 118 -8.35 -8.38 14.91
C SER A 118 -7.65 -7.26 15.68
N ALA A 119 -8.02 -5.99 15.43
CA ALA A 119 -7.45 -4.84 16.13
C ALA A 119 -7.73 -4.86 17.64
N HIS A 120 -8.92 -5.34 18.05
CA HIS A 120 -9.25 -5.52 19.46
C HIS A 120 -8.32 -6.52 20.16
N PHE A 121 -8.00 -7.63 19.49
CA PHE A 121 -7.09 -8.63 20.04
C PHE A 121 -5.61 -8.22 19.97
N VAL A 122 -5.24 -7.20 19.19
CA VAL A 122 -3.88 -6.66 19.19
C VAL A 122 -3.59 -5.95 20.51
N ASN A 123 -4.25 -4.82 20.77
CA ASN A 123 -4.21 -4.06 22.02
C ASN A 123 -5.24 -2.92 22.00
N PHE A 124 -5.38 -2.25 23.14
CA PHE A 124 -6.33 -1.13 23.31
C PHE A 124 -6.11 0.02 22.33
N TYR A 125 -4.85 0.45 22.09
CA TYR A 125 -4.54 1.57 21.20
C TYR A 125 -4.80 1.22 19.73
N ALA A 126 -4.45 0.00 19.31
CA ALA A 126 -4.76 -0.49 17.98
C ALA A 126 -6.28 -0.49 17.74
N PHE A 127 -7.06 -0.94 18.72
CA PHE A 127 -8.51 -0.93 18.63
C PHE A 127 -9.11 0.48 18.55
N ILE A 128 -8.69 1.39 19.42
CA ILE A 128 -9.21 2.78 19.44
C ILE A 128 -8.86 3.55 18.17
N LEU A 129 -7.68 3.31 17.58
CA LEU A 129 -7.24 3.96 16.34
C LEU A 129 -7.82 3.29 15.08
N SER A 130 -8.31 2.05 15.17
CA SER A 130 -8.79 1.30 14.01
C SER A 130 -9.94 1.98 13.25
N PRO A 131 -10.92 2.69 13.86
CA PRO A 131 -11.94 3.41 13.11
C PRO A 131 -11.37 4.53 12.24
N LEU A 132 -10.36 5.26 12.75
CA LEU A 132 -9.69 6.31 11.99
C LEU A 132 -8.92 5.72 10.79
N VAL A 133 -8.18 4.63 11.01
CA VAL A 133 -7.46 3.92 9.94
C VAL A 133 -8.43 3.39 8.89
N ALA A 134 -9.55 2.80 9.31
CA ALA A 134 -10.59 2.33 8.38
C ALA A 134 -11.19 3.50 7.59
N LEU A 135 -11.46 4.63 8.23
CA LEU A 135 -11.99 5.83 7.56
C LEU A 135 -11.04 6.32 6.45
N VAL A 136 -9.74 6.40 6.73
CA VAL A 136 -8.74 6.82 5.74
C VAL A 136 -8.70 5.84 4.57
N VAL A 137 -8.72 4.53 4.83
CA VAL A 137 -8.71 3.52 3.77
C VAL A 137 -10.00 3.55 2.93
N MET A 138 -11.16 3.68 3.58
CA MET A 138 -12.45 3.65 2.90
C MET A 138 -12.78 4.95 2.16
N SER A 139 -12.22 6.08 2.56
CA SER A 139 -12.43 7.38 1.89
C SER A 139 -11.58 7.56 0.62
N TYR A 140 -10.47 6.84 0.49
CA TYR A 140 -9.51 6.98 -0.62
C TYR A 140 -10.14 6.99 -2.02
N PRO A 141 -11.04 6.05 -2.41
CA PRO A 141 -11.56 6.00 -3.78
C PRO A 141 -12.35 7.24 -4.20
N TYR A 142 -12.85 8.00 -3.22
CA TYR A 142 -13.64 9.19 -3.46
C TYR A 142 -12.78 10.45 -3.62
N MET A 143 -11.56 10.45 -3.10
CA MET A 143 -10.69 11.64 -3.06
C MET A 143 -10.36 12.19 -4.44
N LYS A 144 -10.11 11.33 -5.43
CA LYS A 144 -9.81 11.74 -6.81
C LYS A 144 -10.94 12.52 -7.50
N ARG A 145 -12.14 12.51 -6.95
CA ARG A 145 -13.28 13.29 -7.44
C ARG A 145 -13.22 14.75 -7.00
N TYR A 146 -12.40 15.07 -5.99
CA TYR A 146 -12.36 16.39 -5.36
C TYR A 146 -10.99 17.04 -5.38
N THR A 147 -9.90 16.27 -5.35
CA THR A 147 -8.57 16.83 -5.16
C THR A 147 -7.45 15.98 -5.79
N ALA A 148 -6.42 16.67 -6.30
CA ALA A 148 -5.19 16.02 -6.74
C ALA A 148 -4.40 15.37 -5.58
N PHE A 149 -4.61 15.79 -4.34
CA PHE A 149 -4.02 15.16 -3.15
C PHE A 149 -4.49 13.72 -2.90
N ALA A 150 -5.37 13.18 -3.75
CA ALA A 150 -5.75 11.76 -3.76
C ALA A 150 -4.53 10.83 -3.79
N ASN A 151 -3.44 11.19 -4.50
CA ASN A 151 -2.19 10.42 -4.51
C ASN A 151 -1.53 10.37 -3.12
N TYR A 152 -1.47 11.50 -2.39
CA TYR A 152 -0.96 11.52 -1.01
C TYR A 152 -1.90 10.84 -0.03
N HIS A 153 -3.21 10.87 -0.28
CA HIS A 153 -4.17 10.15 0.54
C HIS A 153 -3.96 8.63 0.41
N LEU A 154 -3.82 8.09 -0.82
CA LEU A 154 -3.43 6.69 -1.02
C LEU A 154 -2.09 6.39 -0.35
N ALA A 155 -1.10 7.25 -0.55
CA ALA A 155 0.22 7.07 0.01
C ALA A 155 0.20 7.04 1.55
N SER A 156 -0.67 7.82 2.20
CA SER A 156 -0.83 7.81 3.64
C SER A 156 -1.30 6.44 4.16
N ILE A 157 -2.07 5.68 3.38
CA ILE A 157 -2.48 4.31 3.72
C ILE A 157 -1.26 3.38 3.85
N GLN A 158 -0.24 3.57 3.00
CA GLN A 158 0.99 2.79 3.11
C GLN A 158 1.82 3.21 4.33
N GLY A 159 1.89 4.51 4.64
CA GLY A 159 2.49 5.00 5.89
C GLY A 159 1.76 4.47 7.13
N LEU A 160 0.42 4.38 7.08
CA LEU A 160 -0.39 3.78 8.14
C LEU A 160 -0.09 2.29 8.36
N ALA A 161 0.45 1.56 7.38
CA ALA A 161 0.90 0.19 7.60
C ALA A 161 2.10 0.15 8.57
N VAL A 162 3.11 1.01 8.37
CA VAL A 162 4.26 1.17 9.28
C VAL A 162 3.80 1.63 10.66
N PHE A 163 2.96 2.67 10.71
CA PHE A 163 2.37 3.22 11.93
C PHE A 163 1.62 2.16 12.73
N SER A 164 0.70 1.43 12.09
CA SER A 164 -0.14 0.43 12.74
C SER A 164 0.67 -0.76 13.25
N GLY A 165 1.70 -1.16 12.51
CA GLY A 165 2.65 -2.19 12.96
C GLY A 165 3.38 -1.77 14.25
N ALA A 166 3.84 -0.51 14.33
CA ALA A 166 4.45 0.04 15.53
C ALA A 166 3.47 0.12 16.71
N VAL A 167 2.25 0.64 16.49
CA VAL A 167 1.20 0.70 17.53
C VAL A 167 0.87 -0.68 18.06
N ALA A 168 0.86 -1.70 17.18
CA ALA A 168 0.55 -3.08 17.57
C ALA A 168 1.52 -3.65 18.62
N VAL A 169 2.78 -3.26 18.59
CA VAL A 169 3.79 -3.72 19.55
C VAL A 169 3.96 -2.76 20.72
N LEU A 170 3.97 -1.44 20.48
CA LEU A 170 4.18 -0.44 21.52
C LEU A 170 3.05 -0.48 22.58
N GLY A 171 1.81 -0.68 22.15
CA GLY A 171 0.67 -0.80 23.06
C GLY A 171 0.68 -2.02 23.97
N LEU A 172 1.65 -2.94 23.81
CA LEU A 172 1.88 -4.04 24.76
C LEU A 172 2.77 -3.63 25.95
N TYR A 173 3.58 -2.59 25.76
CA TYR A 173 4.61 -2.19 26.72
C TYR A 173 4.33 -0.84 27.38
N TYR A 174 3.54 0.02 26.72
CA TYR A 174 3.25 1.36 27.20
C TYR A 174 1.75 1.55 27.50
N ASN A 175 1.46 2.14 28.66
CA ASN A 175 0.10 2.44 29.10
C ASN A 175 -0.31 3.92 28.81
N SER A 176 0.60 4.72 28.24
CA SER A 176 0.35 6.10 27.86
C SER A 176 0.27 6.24 26.35
N PHE A 177 -0.78 6.90 25.85
CA PHE A 177 -0.90 7.24 24.43
C PHE A 177 0.28 8.05 23.90
N VAL A 178 0.79 8.99 24.72
CA VAL A 178 1.94 9.82 24.36
C VAL A 178 3.18 8.94 24.13
N GLN A 179 3.48 8.03 25.05
CA GLN A 179 4.63 7.11 24.91
C GLN A 179 4.51 6.20 23.68
N VAL A 180 3.31 5.74 23.35
CA VAL A 180 3.07 4.98 22.11
C VAL A 180 3.37 5.85 20.89
N MET A 181 2.91 7.11 20.87
CA MET A 181 3.15 8.02 19.73
C MET A 181 4.64 8.40 19.60
N GLU A 182 5.36 8.59 20.71
CA GLU A 182 6.79 8.87 20.72
C GLU A 182 7.64 7.69 20.22
N GLY A 183 7.20 6.46 20.48
CA GLY A 183 7.88 5.23 20.04
C GLY A 183 7.69 4.90 18.55
N ILE A 184 6.81 5.61 17.82
CA ILE A 184 6.57 5.33 16.41
C ILE A 184 7.78 5.72 15.56
N PRO A 185 8.20 4.87 14.60
CA PRO A 185 9.29 5.18 13.69
C PRO A 185 8.85 6.14 12.57
N TRP A 186 8.60 7.42 12.93
CA TRP A 186 8.02 8.44 12.06
C TRP A 186 8.82 8.67 10.77
N LEU A 187 10.15 8.54 10.80
CA LEU A 187 10.96 8.68 9.59
C LEU A 187 10.60 7.61 8.55
N PHE A 188 10.40 6.36 8.98
CA PHE A 188 9.96 5.30 8.07
C PHE A 188 8.49 5.45 7.66
N VAL A 189 7.61 5.95 8.54
CA VAL A 189 6.22 6.27 8.19
C VAL A 189 6.20 7.28 7.04
N ILE A 190 6.93 8.38 7.18
CA ILE A 190 6.98 9.45 6.18
C ILE A 190 7.71 8.99 4.91
N ALA A 191 8.84 8.27 5.05
CA ALA A 191 9.54 7.67 3.91
C ALA A 191 8.61 6.80 3.06
N THR A 192 7.77 5.98 3.73
CA THR A 192 6.81 5.10 3.05
C THR A 192 5.72 5.89 2.32
N ILE A 193 5.27 7.02 2.85
CA ILE A 193 4.33 7.92 2.16
C ILE A 193 4.97 8.45 0.86
N PHE A 194 6.17 9.00 0.92
CA PHE A 194 6.84 9.53 -0.27
C PHE A 194 7.16 8.44 -1.30
N TRP A 195 7.57 7.24 -0.86
CA TRP A 195 7.71 6.09 -1.74
C TRP A 195 6.41 5.77 -2.48
N ALA A 196 5.29 5.76 -1.74
CA ALA A 196 4.00 5.36 -2.28
C ALA A 196 3.43 6.37 -3.29
N VAL A 197 3.67 7.68 -3.11
CA VAL A 197 3.34 8.69 -4.14
C VAL A 197 4.03 8.37 -5.45
N GLY A 198 5.31 7.97 -5.41
CA GLY A 198 6.09 7.65 -6.60
C GLY A 198 5.48 6.51 -7.41
N PHE A 199 5.15 5.39 -6.78
CA PHE A 199 4.58 4.24 -7.50
C PHE A 199 3.14 4.48 -7.96
N ASP A 200 2.36 5.23 -7.20
CA ASP A 200 0.97 5.54 -7.54
C ASP A 200 0.90 6.42 -8.79
N LEU A 201 1.82 7.37 -8.92
CA LEU A 201 1.95 8.19 -10.12
C LEU A 201 2.27 7.36 -11.37
N TYR A 202 3.02 6.27 -11.26
CA TYR A 202 3.25 5.38 -12.41
C TYR A 202 1.97 4.71 -12.91
N ASN A 203 0.97 4.55 -12.06
CA ASN A 203 -0.36 4.09 -12.47
C ASN A 203 -1.22 5.20 -13.09
N HIS A 204 -1.10 6.44 -12.59
CA HIS A 204 -1.96 7.54 -13.00
C HIS A 204 -1.46 8.27 -14.25
N ILE A 205 -0.14 8.31 -14.52
CA ILE A 205 0.40 8.98 -15.71
C ILE A 205 -0.18 8.42 -17.01
N PRO A 206 -0.28 7.09 -17.23
CA PRO A 206 -0.89 6.55 -18.46
C PRO A 206 -2.39 6.84 -18.60
N ASP A 207 -3.09 7.05 -17.49
CA ASP A 207 -4.54 7.31 -17.47
C ASP A 207 -4.87 8.83 -17.42
N ALA A 208 -3.88 9.72 -17.39
CA ALA A 208 -4.07 11.13 -17.09
C ALA A 208 -5.04 11.84 -18.07
N GLU A 209 -5.00 11.52 -19.37
CA GLU A 209 -5.91 12.09 -20.36
C GLU A 209 -7.35 11.60 -20.15
N PHE A 210 -7.52 10.30 -19.86
CA PHE A 210 -8.82 9.74 -19.53
C PHE A 210 -9.37 10.35 -18.23
N ASP A 211 -8.58 10.39 -17.17
CA ASP A 211 -8.95 10.97 -15.88
C ASP A 211 -9.38 12.44 -16.03
N LYS A 212 -8.62 13.23 -16.81
CA LYS A 212 -8.96 14.61 -17.13
C LYS A 212 -10.30 14.73 -17.85
N SER A 213 -10.58 13.84 -18.82
CA SER A 213 -11.84 13.83 -19.58
C SER A 213 -13.06 13.49 -18.72
N MET A 214 -12.82 12.74 -17.64
CA MET A 214 -13.83 12.33 -16.65
C MET A 214 -13.98 13.32 -15.49
N GLY A 215 -13.23 14.43 -15.48
CA GLY A 215 -13.22 15.41 -14.39
C GLY A 215 -12.58 14.89 -13.10
N LEU A 216 -11.72 13.88 -13.21
CA LEU A 216 -10.99 13.32 -12.07
C LEU A 216 -9.70 14.10 -11.83
N HIS A 217 -9.25 14.09 -10.57
CA HIS A 217 -8.09 14.84 -10.10
C HIS A 217 -6.98 13.89 -9.64
N SER A 218 -5.76 14.15 -10.12
CA SER A 218 -4.53 13.50 -9.65
C SER A 218 -3.35 14.43 -9.90
N PHE A 219 -2.21 14.18 -9.27
CA PHE A 219 -0.99 14.92 -9.63
C PHE A 219 -0.54 14.62 -11.06
N ALA A 220 -0.89 13.47 -11.64
CA ALA A 220 -0.65 13.20 -13.06
C ALA A 220 -1.43 14.17 -13.97
N VAL A 221 -2.71 14.41 -13.66
CA VAL A 221 -3.55 15.38 -14.37
C VAL A 221 -3.07 16.82 -14.13
N LEU A 222 -2.76 17.17 -12.87
CA LEU A 222 -2.38 18.53 -12.47
C LEU A 222 -1.03 18.95 -13.06
N LEU A 223 -0.03 18.08 -13.04
CA LEU A 223 1.34 18.40 -13.40
C LEU A 223 1.67 18.06 -14.87
N GLY A 224 0.86 17.24 -15.54
CA GLY A 224 1.11 16.83 -16.92
C GLY A 224 2.52 16.27 -17.10
N ASN A 225 3.31 16.84 -18.00
CA ASN A 225 4.68 16.40 -18.28
C ASN A 225 5.64 16.47 -17.07
N LYS A 226 5.29 17.21 -16.01
CA LYS A 226 6.09 17.32 -14.78
C LYS A 226 5.73 16.20 -13.76
N ALA A 227 4.72 15.40 -14.03
CA ALA A 227 4.29 14.33 -13.11
C ALA A 227 5.38 13.27 -12.90
N LEU A 228 6.10 12.88 -13.95
CA LEU A 228 7.18 11.90 -13.85
C LEU A 228 8.41 12.43 -13.06
N PRO A 229 8.95 13.63 -13.32
CA PRO A 229 9.95 14.25 -12.44
C PRO A 229 9.48 14.38 -10.98
N PHE A 230 8.22 14.72 -10.77
CA PHE A 230 7.64 14.80 -9.43
C PHE A 230 7.60 13.43 -8.72
N ALA A 231 7.28 12.35 -9.44
CA ALA A 231 7.39 10.99 -8.90
C ALA A 231 8.83 10.69 -8.47
N GLY A 232 9.83 11.01 -9.31
CA GLY A 232 11.25 10.82 -9.00
C GLY A 232 11.70 11.63 -7.78
N LEU A 233 11.24 12.87 -7.62
CA LEU A 233 11.52 13.69 -6.44
C LEU A 233 10.98 13.04 -5.15
N ASN A 234 9.74 12.55 -5.18
CA ASN A 234 9.16 11.84 -4.03
C ASN A 234 9.97 10.59 -3.67
N GLN A 235 10.40 9.83 -4.66
CA GLN A 235 11.25 8.65 -4.44
C GLN A 235 12.60 9.03 -3.83
N LEU A 236 13.24 10.10 -4.28
CA LEU A 236 14.49 10.59 -3.69
C LEU A 236 14.30 10.99 -2.23
N ILE A 237 13.22 11.73 -1.91
CA ILE A 237 12.87 12.09 -0.54
C ILE A 237 12.68 10.83 0.32
N SER A 238 12.01 9.80 -0.20
CA SER A 238 11.82 8.53 0.49
C SER A 238 13.15 7.87 0.85
N VAL A 239 14.09 7.79 -0.09
CA VAL A 239 15.42 7.19 0.17
C VAL A 239 16.18 7.97 1.24
N VAL A 240 16.18 9.31 1.15
CA VAL A 240 16.83 10.17 2.14
C VAL A 240 16.23 9.95 3.53
N LEU A 241 14.91 9.91 3.64
CA LEU A 241 14.22 9.67 4.91
C LEU A 241 14.47 8.26 5.45
N ALA A 242 14.57 7.25 4.59
CA ALA A 242 14.93 5.89 5.02
C ALA A 242 16.37 5.84 5.58
N PHE A 243 17.34 6.47 4.91
CA PHE A 243 18.71 6.61 5.45
C PHE A 243 18.76 7.35 6.78
N LEU A 244 18.01 8.45 6.91
CA LEU A 244 17.88 9.16 8.18
C LEU A 244 17.23 8.28 9.25
N GLY A 245 16.28 7.41 8.86
CA GLY A 245 15.67 6.41 9.73
C GLY A 245 16.69 5.38 10.20
N ASP A 246 17.49 4.80 9.30
CA ASP A 246 18.55 3.85 9.66
C ASP A 246 19.51 4.46 10.68
N TRP A 247 19.93 5.71 10.44
CA TRP A 247 20.84 6.44 11.34
C TRP A 247 20.18 6.79 12.69
N PHE A 248 18.98 7.38 12.66
CA PHE A 248 18.29 7.85 13.87
C PHE A 248 17.88 6.71 14.80
N TYR A 249 17.43 5.59 14.20
CA TYR A 249 17.06 4.40 14.97
C TYR A 249 18.24 3.46 15.23
N HIS A 250 19.49 3.87 14.92
CA HIS A 250 20.71 3.10 15.13
C HIS A 250 20.62 1.67 14.61
N LEU A 251 20.18 1.52 13.35
CA LEU A 251 20.13 0.24 12.68
C LEU A 251 21.52 -0.20 12.20
N GLY A 252 21.69 -1.50 11.97
CA GLY A 252 22.96 -2.08 11.54
C GLY A 252 23.20 -1.98 10.03
N ILE A 253 24.29 -2.57 9.58
CA ILE A 253 24.77 -2.47 8.20
C ILE A 253 23.82 -3.10 7.19
N ILE A 254 23.03 -4.13 7.60
CA ILE A 254 22.09 -4.82 6.71
C ILE A 254 20.96 -3.87 6.33
N ALA A 255 20.46 -3.04 7.26
CA ALA A 255 19.45 -2.02 7.00
C ALA A 255 19.96 -0.98 5.99
N TYR A 256 21.18 -0.47 6.16
CA TYR A 256 21.79 0.47 5.21
C TYR A 256 21.96 -0.14 3.82
N ILE A 257 22.40 -1.40 3.71
CA ILE A 257 22.48 -2.10 2.42
C ILE A 257 21.09 -2.22 1.79
N ALA A 258 20.07 -2.55 2.57
CA ALA A 258 18.70 -2.66 2.08
C ALA A 258 18.16 -1.30 1.59
N THR A 259 18.47 -0.20 2.28
CA THR A 259 18.11 1.16 1.86
C THR A 259 18.82 1.56 0.56
N VAL A 260 20.10 1.22 0.39
CA VAL A 260 20.81 1.42 -0.90
C VAL A 260 20.13 0.63 -2.02
N LEU A 261 19.85 -0.66 -1.80
CA LEU A 261 19.19 -1.50 -2.79
C LEU A 261 17.78 -0.99 -3.13
N HIS A 262 17.02 -0.56 -2.13
CA HIS A 262 15.73 0.09 -2.31
C HIS A 262 15.85 1.30 -3.26
N GLY A 263 16.82 2.19 -3.01
CA GLY A 263 17.09 3.34 -3.86
C GLY A 263 17.48 2.98 -5.28
N LEU A 264 18.37 1.99 -5.46
CA LEU A 264 18.79 1.53 -6.79
C LEU A 264 17.63 0.92 -7.59
N ILE A 265 16.78 0.14 -6.94
CA ILE A 265 15.59 -0.44 -7.59
C ILE A 265 14.60 0.67 -7.99
N MET A 266 14.39 1.68 -7.15
CA MET A 266 13.54 2.83 -7.50
C MET A 266 14.13 3.66 -8.66
N LEU A 267 15.44 3.86 -8.68
CA LEU A 267 16.12 4.52 -9.79
C LEU A 267 15.91 3.75 -11.11
N TYR A 268 16.00 2.42 -11.06
CA TYR A 268 15.70 1.57 -12.21
C TYR A 268 14.22 1.65 -12.62
N ALA A 269 13.30 1.67 -11.66
CA ALA A 269 11.87 1.88 -11.92
C ALA A 269 11.61 3.23 -12.61
N PHE A 270 12.26 4.29 -12.15
CA PHE A 270 12.19 5.62 -12.77
C PHE A 270 12.72 5.60 -14.21
N TYR A 271 13.84 4.92 -14.45
CA TYR A 271 14.38 4.73 -15.80
C TYR A 271 13.37 4.01 -16.71
N LEU A 272 12.72 2.95 -16.23
CA LEU A 272 11.69 2.23 -16.99
C LEU A 272 10.49 3.13 -17.32
N ALA A 273 10.05 3.95 -16.36
CA ALA A 273 8.96 4.90 -16.56
C ALA A 273 9.30 5.96 -17.61
N ASN A 274 10.56 6.47 -17.62
CA ASN A 274 11.06 7.37 -18.66
C ASN A 274 11.05 6.73 -20.06
N LYS A 275 11.14 5.40 -20.16
CA LYS A 275 11.00 4.65 -21.41
C LYS A 275 9.54 4.31 -21.74
N GLY A 276 8.56 4.87 -21.01
CA GLY A 276 7.14 4.59 -21.19
C GLY A 276 6.67 3.25 -20.64
N ASN A 277 7.54 2.50 -19.93
CA ASN A 277 7.22 1.17 -19.41
C ASN A 277 6.68 1.27 -17.97
N PHE A 278 5.58 2.00 -17.80
CA PHE A 278 4.97 2.30 -16.49
C PHE A 278 4.55 1.05 -15.71
N GLY A 279 4.03 0.02 -16.39
CA GLY A 279 3.62 -1.21 -15.73
C GLY A 279 4.79 -1.93 -15.04
N LYS A 280 5.95 -2.06 -15.70
CA LYS A 280 7.15 -2.63 -15.07
C LYS A 280 7.69 -1.70 -13.98
N ALA A 281 7.72 -0.38 -14.22
CA ALA A 281 8.16 0.61 -13.23
C ALA A 281 7.37 0.49 -11.93
N PHE A 282 6.05 0.32 -12.01
CA PHE A 282 5.17 0.10 -10.87
C PHE A 282 5.57 -1.13 -10.05
N TYR A 283 5.80 -2.28 -10.69
CA TYR A 283 6.19 -3.50 -9.97
C TYR A 283 7.59 -3.43 -9.36
N TYR A 284 8.58 -2.87 -10.08
CA TYR A 284 9.92 -2.68 -9.51
C TYR A 284 9.88 -1.76 -8.30
N ASN A 285 9.06 -0.71 -8.33
CA ASN A 285 8.89 0.17 -7.19
C ASN A 285 8.29 -0.58 -5.98
N ILE A 286 7.31 -1.46 -6.20
CA ILE A 286 6.78 -2.32 -5.13
C ILE A 286 7.87 -3.26 -4.58
N TYR A 287 8.66 -3.89 -5.45
CA TYR A 287 9.76 -4.77 -5.00
C TYR A 287 10.78 -4.02 -4.15
N SER A 288 11.04 -2.75 -4.44
CA SER A 288 11.95 -1.93 -3.63
C SER A 288 11.52 -1.82 -2.16
N SER A 289 10.21 -1.70 -1.88
CA SER A 289 9.71 -1.64 -0.50
C SER A 289 9.84 -2.98 0.22
N VAL A 290 9.67 -4.08 -0.50
CA VAL A 290 9.86 -5.43 0.06
C VAL A 290 11.33 -5.61 0.48
N VAL A 291 12.28 -5.15 -0.36
CA VAL A 291 13.71 -5.20 -0.05
C VAL A 291 14.03 -4.37 1.19
N LEU A 292 13.53 -3.13 1.26
CA LEU A 292 13.70 -2.29 2.44
C LEU A 292 13.12 -2.94 3.69
N GLY A 293 11.84 -3.36 3.65
CA GLY A 293 11.16 -3.92 4.80
C GLY A 293 11.82 -5.20 5.31
N ILE A 294 12.14 -6.14 4.42
CA ILE A 294 12.80 -7.40 4.80
C ILE A 294 14.22 -7.13 5.32
N GLY A 295 14.98 -6.23 4.68
CA GLY A 295 16.34 -5.92 5.11
C GLY A 295 16.40 -5.33 6.52
N VAL A 296 15.52 -4.39 6.83
CA VAL A 296 15.40 -3.81 8.19
C VAL A 296 14.96 -4.87 9.22
N ILE A 297 14.04 -5.76 8.85
CA ILE A 297 13.60 -6.86 9.72
C ILE A 297 14.76 -7.82 10.02
N ILE A 298 15.54 -8.19 9.02
CA ILE A 298 16.70 -9.07 9.18
C ILE A 298 17.75 -8.39 10.07
N ASP A 299 18.03 -7.11 9.83
CA ASP A 299 19.01 -6.34 10.61
C ASP A 299 18.72 -6.33 12.11
N ILE A 300 17.43 -6.26 12.48
CA ILE A 300 16.99 -6.27 13.89
C ILE A 300 16.91 -7.69 14.46
N ALA A 301 16.71 -8.69 13.61
CA ALA A 301 16.55 -10.09 14.05
C ALA A 301 17.89 -10.80 14.27
N VAL A 302 19.00 -10.30 13.70
CA VAL A 302 20.37 -10.84 13.82
C VAL A 302 21.17 -10.07 14.85
#